data_42981d19f4062f685f9b601f7b7f59db
#
_entry.id   42981d19f4062f685f9b601f7b7f59db
#
_cell.length_a   1.000
_cell.length_b   1.000
_cell.length_c   1.000
_cell.angle_alpha   90.00
_cell.angle_beta   90.00
_cell.angle_gamma   90.00
#
_symmetry.space_group_name_H-M   'P 1'
#
loop_
_entity.id
_entity.type
_entity.pdbx_description
1 polymer ?
#
loop_
_entity_poly.entity_id
_entity_poly.type
_entity_poly.pdbx_seq_one_letter_code
_entity_poly.pdbx_strand_id
1 'polypeptide(L)'
;MSNPLTDQELQALNRLHKLAKEGNYYGILGVAPGADGSKIQAAYYQLSRDWHPDRHFRRKLGDDAARIEFIFVNITKAYKVLSDEDAR
;
A
#
# COMPACT_ATOMS: atom_id res chain seq x y z
N MET A 1 -10.07 4.90 24.26
CA MET A 1 -8.75 5.39 23.84
C MET A 1 -8.72 5.61 22.36
N SER A 2 -8.14 6.70 21.92
CA SER A 2 -8.06 6.98 20.50
C SER A 2 -7.01 6.08 19.85
N ASN A 3 -7.32 5.60 18.65
CA ASN A 3 -6.39 4.85 17.84
C ASN A 3 -5.29 5.82 17.34
N PRO A 4 -3.99 5.43 17.36
CA PRO A 4 -2.92 6.28 16.82
C PRO A 4 -3.11 6.66 15.36
N LEU A 5 -3.84 5.85 14.60
CA LEU A 5 -4.16 6.17 13.22
C LEU A 5 -5.41 7.05 13.16
N THR A 6 -5.42 8.01 12.23
CA THR A 6 -6.62 8.79 11.98
C THR A 6 -7.69 7.92 11.33
N ASP A 7 -8.94 8.41 11.33
CA ASP A 7 -10.03 7.68 10.67
C ASP A 7 -9.74 7.48 9.19
N GLN A 8 -9.16 8.49 8.53
CA GLN A 8 -8.80 8.38 7.12
C GLN A 8 -7.71 7.33 6.92
N GLU A 9 -6.71 7.29 7.80
CA GLU A 9 -5.66 6.30 7.72
C GLU A 9 -6.20 4.89 7.93
N LEU A 10 -7.12 4.72 8.89
CA LEU A 10 -7.75 3.42 9.13
C LEU A 10 -8.55 2.94 7.93
N GLN A 11 -9.32 3.84 7.30
CA GLN A 11 -10.09 3.49 6.11
C GLN A 11 -9.17 3.06 4.98
N ALA A 12 -8.09 3.81 4.77
CA ALA A 12 -7.11 3.48 3.74
C ALA A 12 -6.42 2.14 4.03
N LEU A 13 -6.04 1.91 5.29
CA LEU A 13 -5.40 0.67 5.70
C LEU A 13 -6.32 -0.53 5.45
N ASN A 14 -7.57 -0.41 5.86
CA ASN A 14 -8.54 -1.49 5.67
C ASN A 14 -8.77 -1.79 4.19
N ARG A 15 -8.85 -0.75 3.38
CA ARG A 15 -9.02 -0.90 1.94
C ARG A 15 -7.82 -1.58 1.30
N LEU A 16 -6.62 -1.10 1.62
CA LEU A 16 -5.39 -1.68 1.07
C LEU A 16 -5.18 -3.12 1.53
N HIS A 17 -5.52 -3.40 2.78
CA HIS A 17 -5.41 -4.75 3.33
C HIS A 17 -6.32 -5.71 2.56
N LYS A 18 -7.55 -5.29 2.29
CA LYS A 18 -8.50 -6.09 1.52
C LYS A 18 -7.97 -6.34 0.11
N LEU A 19 -7.52 -5.28 -0.56
CA LEU A 19 -6.99 -5.37 -1.93
C LEU A 19 -5.75 -6.27 -1.98
N ALA A 20 -4.90 -6.19 -0.96
CA ALA A 20 -3.72 -7.03 -0.88
C ALA A 20 -4.10 -8.50 -0.75
N LYS A 21 -5.09 -8.80 0.08
CA LYS A 21 -5.57 -10.18 0.22
C LYS A 21 -6.17 -10.72 -1.07
N GLU A 22 -6.78 -9.86 -1.86
CA GLU A 22 -7.37 -10.24 -3.14
C GLU A 22 -6.35 -10.33 -4.27
N GLY A 23 -5.12 -9.86 -4.04
CA GLY A 23 -4.10 -9.81 -5.07
C GLY A 23 -4.38 -8.78 -6.15
N ASN A 24 -5.16 -7.75 -5.83
CA ASN A 24 -5.55 -6.71 -6.78
C ASN A 24 -4.48 -5.63 -6.84
N TYR A 25 -3.43 -5.88 -7.61
CA TYR A 25 -2.28 -4.97 -7.69
C TYR A 25 -2.62 -3.60 -8.25
N TYR A 26 -3.47 -3.53 -9.26
CA TYR A 26 -3.90 -2.25 -9.80
C TYR A 26 -4.67 -1.45 -8.76
N GLY A 27 -5.54 -2.11 -8.00
CA GLY A 27 -6.28 -1.47 -6.92
C GLY A 27 -5.37 -0.98 -5.80
N ILE A 28 -4.36 -1.77 -5.46
CA ILE A 28 -3.41 -1.39 -4.41
C ILE A 28 -2.69 -0.09 -4.77
N LEU A 29 -2.19 0.01 -5.99
CA LEU A 29 -1.49 1.22 -6.44
C LEU A 29 -2.46 2.34 -6.83
N GLY A 30 -3.74 2.01 -7.02
CA GLY A 30 -4.72 3.00 -7.42
C GLY A 30 -4.54 3.50 -8.84
N VAL A 31 -4.04 2.64 -9.73
CA VAL A 31 -3.82 2.98 -11.13
C VAL A 31 -4.71 2.14 -12.04
N ALA A 32 -5.01 2.67 -13.22
CA ALA A 32 -5.81 1.95 -14.21
C ALA A 32 -4.97 0.84 -14.85
N PRO A 33 -5.60 -0.24 -15.34
CA PRO A 33 -4.86 -1.33 -16.00
C PRO A 33 -4.00 -0.89 -17.19
N GLY A 34 -4.35 0.21 -17.83
CA GLY A 34 -3.57 0.74 -18.94
C GLY A 34 -2.54 1.81 -18.54
N ALA A 35 -2.30 2.01 -17.25
CA ALA A 35 -1.38 3.04 -16.79
C ALA A 35 0.04 2.76 -17.26
N ASP A 36 0.76 3.83 -17.63
CA ASP A 36 2.15 3.70 -18.06
C ASP A 36 3.08 3.57 -16.84
N GLY A 37 4.36 3.29 -17.12
CA GLY A 37 5.35 3.09 -16.07
C GLY A 37 5.53 4.29 -15.16
N SER A 38 5.40 5.51 -15.70
CA SER A 38 5.52 6.73 -14.92
C SER A 38 4.44 6.84 -13.85
N LYS A 39 3.21 6.51 -14.22
CA LYS A 39 2.08 6.56 -13.28
C LYS A 39 2.21 5.47 -12.21
N ILE A 40 2.64 4.29 -12.62
CA ILE A 40 2.85 3.17 -11.70
C ILE A 40 3.95 3.54 -10.68
N GLN A 41 5.04 4.11 -11.16
CA GLN A 41 6.15 4.52 -10.30
C GLN A 41 5.75 5.63 -9.33
N ALA A 42 5.02 6.64 -9.82
CA ALA A 42 4.55 7.73 -8.96
C ALA A 42 3.63 7.22 -7.87
N ALA A 43 2.72 6.32 -8.21
CA ALA A 43 1.79 5.73 -7.24
C ALA A 43 2.56 4.93 -6.19
N TYR A 44 3.55 4.15 -6.61
CA TYR A 44 4.37 3.37 -5.69
C TYR A 44 5.12 4.28 -4.72
N TYR A 45 5.75 5.34 -5.23
CA TYR A 45 6.52 6.25 -4.37
C TYR A 45 5.62 6.92 -3.34
N GLN A 46 4.43 7.33 -3.75
CA GLN A 46 3.49 7.97 -2.82
C GLN A 46 3.06 7.00 -1.71
N LEU A 47 2.64 5.80 -2.10
CA LEU A 47 2.21 4.80 -1.13
C LEU A 47 3.37 4.34 -0.23
N SER A 48 4.56 4.21 -0.81
CA SER A 48 5.74 3.81 -0.06
C SER A 48 6.06 4.82 1.03
N ARG A 49 5.90 6.12 0.75
CA ARG A 49 6.11 7.16 1.76
C ARG A 49 5.02 7.15 2.81
N ASP A 50 3.76 7.00 2.39
CA ASP A 50 2.64 7.06 3.30
C ASP A 50 2.61 5.86 4.25
N TRP A 51 3.05 4.69 3.79
CA TRP A 51 2.92 3.45 4.53
C TRP A 51 4.24 2.81 4.89
N HIS A 52 5.35 3.55 4.79
CA HIS A 52 6.64 3.01 5.18
C HIS A 52 6.64 2.67 6.67
N PRO A 53 7.11 1.47 7.05
CA PRO A 53 7.13 1.07 8.46
C PRO A 53 7.84 2.07 9.37
N ASP A 54 8.91 2.71 8.88
CA ASP A 54 9.66 3.68 9.68
C ASP A 54 8.81 4.91 10.03
N ARG A 55 7.91 5.31 9.15
CA ARG A 55 7.02 6.44 9.40
C ARG A 55 6.12 6.17 10.60
N HIS A 56 5.73 4.91 10.78
CA HIS A 56 4.80 4.51 11.83
C HIS A 56 5.49 3.84 13.01
N PHE A 57 6.81 3.74 12.98
CA PHE A 57 7.58 2.98 13.95
C PHE A 57 7.37 3.46 15.38
N ARG A 58 7.28 4.77 15.59
CA ARG A 58 7.14 5.34 16.93
C ARG A 58 5.70 5.36 17.43
N ARG A 59 4.75 5.00 16.58
CA ARG A 59 3.34 4.94 16.94
C ARG A 59 3.05 3.56 17.52
N LYS A 60 2.36 3.54 18.65
CA LYS A 60 2.00 2.28 19.28
C LYS A 60 0.75 1.74 18.59
N LEU A 61 0.94 1.01 17.51
CA LEU A 61 -0.15 0.59 16.64
C LEU A 61 -0.74 -0.78 16.99
N GLY A 62 -0.08 -1.55 17.85
CA GLY A 62 -0.57 -2.87 18.19
C GLY A 62 -0.71 -3.75 16.95
N ASP A 63 -1.89 -4.33 16.75
CA ASP A 63 -2.15 -5.21 15.61
C ASP A 63 -2.06 -4.47 14.27
N ASP A 64 -2.28 -3.16 14.26
CA ASP A 64 -2.20 -2.39 13.02
C ASP A 64 -0.77 -2.32 12.47
N ALA A 65 0.24 -2.48 13.32
CA ALA A 65 1.62 -2.51 12.85
C ALA A 65 1.87 -3.67 11.89
N ALA A 66 1.34 -4.85 12.22
CA ALA A 66 1.46 -6.02 11.35
C ALA A 66 0.71 -5.82 10.03
N ARG A 67 -0.46 -5.16 10.10
CA ARG A 67 -1.24 -4.87 8.90
C ARG A 67 -0.53 -3.90 7.98
N ILE A 68 0.10 -2.87 8.55
CA ILE A 68 0.88 -1.89 7.78
C ILE A 68 2.07 -2.59 7.11
N GLU A 69 2.75 -3.44 7.83
CA GLU A 69 3.87 -4.21 7.26
C GLU A 69 3.38 -5.09 6.10
N PHE A 70 2.24 -5.76 6.29
CA PHE A 70 1.66 -6.61 5.26
C PHE A 70 1.33 -5.81 4.00
N ILE A 71 0.66 -4.65 4.14
CA ILE A 71 0.33 -3.85 2.96
C ILE A 71 1.58 -3.28 2.30
N PHE A 72 2.60 -2.91 3.08
CA PHE A 72 3.83 -2.38 2.50
C PHE A 72 4.51 -3.43 1.62
N VAL A 73 4.59 -4.67 2.08
CA VAL A 73 5.14 -5.77 1.29
C VAL A 73 4.35 -5.94 -0.01
N ASN A 74 3.03 -5.84 0.08
CA ASN A 74 2.17 -6.00 -1.10
C ASN A 74 2.24 -4.80 -2.03
N ILE A 75 2.43 -3.59 -1.51
CA ILE A 75 2.66 -2.40 -2.34
C ILE A 75 3.94 -2.59 -3.17
N THR A 76 5.00 -3.08 -2.54
CA THR A 76 6.26 -3.35 -3.23
C THR A 76 6.09 -4.44 -4.28
N LYS A 77 5.37 -5.50 -3.93
CA LYS A 77 5.10 -6.59 -4.86
C LYS A 77 4.28 -6.11 -6.06
N ALA A 78 3.25 -5.28 -5.81
CA ALA A 78 2.43 -4.72 -6.86
C ALA A 78 3.28 -3.89 -7.83
N TYR A 79 4.18 -3.08 -7.30
CA TYR A 79 5.08 -2.30 -8.14
C TYR A 79 5.96 -3.19 -9.02
N LYS A 80 6.54 -4.25 -8.42
CA LYS A 80 7.40 -5.16 -9.17
C LYS A 80 6.65 -5.85 -10.30
N VAL A 81 5.44 -6.31 -10.02
CA VAL A 81 4.63 -7.01 -11.02
C VAL A 81 4.18 -6.05 -12.11
N LEU A 82 3.67 -4.88 -11.74
CA LEU A 82 3.09 -3.95 -12.71
C LEU A 82 4.14 -3.17 -13.49
N SER A 83 5.35 -3.03 -12.96
CA SER A 83 6.44 -2.37 -13.67
C SER A 83 7.15 -3.30 -14.64
N ASP A 84 6.94 -4.60 -14.55
CA ASP A 84 7.50 -5.59 -15.46
C ASP A 84 6.57 -5.73 -16.66
N GLU A 85 7.00 -5.24 -17.83
CA GLU A 85 6.18 -5.26 -19.03
C GLU A 85 5.80 -6.67 -19.46
N ASP A 86 6.67 -7.64 -19.20
CA ASP A 86 6.39 -9.03 -19.55
C ASP A 86 5.36 -9.65 -18.62
N ALA A 87 5.23 -9.14 -17.40
CA ALA A 87 4.28 -9.67 -16.42
C ALA A 87 2.92 -8.99 -16.50
N ARG A 88 2.83 -7.84 -17.15
CA ARG A 88 1.56 -7.10 -17.26
C ARG A 88 0.66 -7.66 -18.33
#